data_ff5f04f84c11b6af6b8f8d2fd7b74ac9
#
_entry.id   ff5f04f84c11b6af6b8f8d2fd7b74ac9
#
_cell.length_a   1.000
_cell.length_b   1.000
_cell.length_c   1.000
_cell.angle_alpha   90.00
_cell.angle_beta   90.00
_cell.angle_gamma   90.00
#
_symmetry.space_group_name_H-M   'P 1'
#
loop_
_entity.id
_entity.type
_entity.pdbx_description
1 polymer ?
#
loop_
_entity_poly.entity_id
_entity_poly.type
_entity_poly.pdbx_seq_one_letter_code
_entity_poly.pdbx_strand_id
1 'polypeptide(L)'
;SWLQSDSGFRMMNGAELLGYQRDAAINAGHDPDNPKSPYYRPKSLIAGELTNWMNHFTRPGNLQEYEISARGGNSRGNYFSSVSYHNNEGVFYGIDYSRLQARVNADYKLLDNLETGVRVNVAYTDQNDVPMQSLYYANAAWAGLTMLPWIPKYDENGKHNVNIASNSYTNP
;
A
#
# COMPACT_ATOMS: atom_id res chain seq x y z
N SER A 1 -10.52 -8.14 0.44
CA SER A 1 -9.06 -7.95 0.43
C SER A 1 -8.42 -8.98 1.36
N TRP A 2 -7.29 -9.48 0.97
CA TRP A 2 -6.52 -10.49 1.69
C TRP A 2 -6.20 -10.12 3.14
N LEU A 3 -5.97 -8.84 3.39
CA LEU A 3 -5.64 -8.31 4.71
C LEU A 3 -6.87 -8.07 5.60
N GLN A 4 -8.07 -8.13 5.03
CA GLN A 4 -9.31 -7.93 5.78
C GLN A 4 -10.09 -9.23 6.02
N SER A 5 -9.73 -10.33 5.35
CA SER A 5 -10.41 -11.60 5.54
C SER A 5 -9.66 -12.45 6.56
N ASP A 6 -10.34 -12.93 7.53
CA ASP A 6 -10.16 -14.12 8.40
C ASP A 6 -8.77 -14.82 8.40
N SER A 7 -7.70 -14.05 8.27
CA SER A 7 -6.32 -14.57 8.36
C SER A 7 -5.96 -15.05 9.76
N GLY A 8 -6.90 -15.04 10.71
CA GLY A 8 -6.64 -15.34 12.11
C GLY A 8 -5.87 -14.25 12.85
N PHE A 9 -5.39 -13.21 12.15
CA PHE A 9 -4.71 -12.07 12.77
C PHE A 9 -5.68 -10.91 12.93
N ARG A 10 -5.96 -10.54 14.18
CA ARG A 10 -6.78 -9.38 14.53
C ARG A 10 -5.96 -8.44 15.40
N MET A 11 -5.92 -7.18 15.03
CA MET A 11 -5.34 -6.15 15.90
C MET A 11 -6.25 -5.89 17.10
N MET A 12 -5.65 -5.56 18.23
CA MET A 12 -6.36 -5.10 19.42
C MET A 12 -7.12 -3.80 19.07
N ASN A 13 -8.36 -3.72 19.53
CA ASN A 13 -9.05 -2.43 19.50
C ASN A 13 -8.52 -1.52 20.61
N GLY A 14 -8.96 -0.23 20.62
CA GLY A 14 -8.44 0.75 21.57
C GLY A 14 -8.64 0.36 23.04
N ALA A 15 -9.77 -0.25 23.38
CA ALA A 15 -10.06 -0.67 24.74
C ALA A 15 -9.19 -1.84 25.17
N GLU A 16 -9.01 -2.83 24.29
CA GLU A 16 -8.14 -3.99 24.53
C GLU A 16 -6.68 -3.57 24.69
N LEU A 17 -6.19 -2.69 23.82
CA LEU A 17 -4.83 -2.17 23.89
C LEU A 17 -4.60 -1.35 25.17
N LEU A 18 -5.55 -0.48 25.52
CA LEU A 18 -5.47 0.28 26.77
C LEU A 18 -5.45 -0.64 27.99
N GLY A 19 -6.33 -1.65 28.04
CA GLY A 19 -6.35 -2.66 29.10
C GLY A 19 -5.00 -3.36 29.24
N TYR A 20 -4.47 -3.86 28.13
CA TYR A 20 -3.16 -4.52 28.08
C TYR A 20 -2.02 -3.62 28.59
N GLN A 21 -1.97 -2.37 28.16
CA GLN A 21 -0.93 -1.42 28.60
C GLN A 21 -1.07 -1.07 30.09
N ARG A 22 -2.29 -0.97 30.62
CA ARG A 22 -2.54 -0.72 32.04
C ARG A 22 -2.14 -1.89 32.91
N ASP A 23 -2.48 -3.12 32.47
CA ASP A 23 -2.09 -4.35 33.20
C ASP A 23 -0.56 -4.51 33.18
N ALA A 24 0.10 -4.21 32.07
CA ALA A 24 1.55 -4.22 31.99
C ALA A 24 2.19 -3.21 32.96
N ALA A 25 1.64 -2.01 33.07
CA ALA A 25 2.11 -1.00 34.04
C ALA A 25 1.95 -1.47 35.50
N ILE A 26 0.81 -2.03 35.84
CA ILE A 26 0.55 -2.59 37.18
C ILE A 26 1.54 -3.72 37.49
N ASN A 27 1.75 -4.65 36.57
CA ASN A 27 2.69 -5.76 36.74
C ASN A 27 4.14 -5.28 36.90
N ALA A 28 4.48 -4.13 36.33
CA ALA A 28 5.78 -3.48 36.49
C ALA A 28 5.87 -2.64 37.79
N GLY A 29 4.85 -2.61 38.63
CA GLY A 29 4.82 -1.86 39.87
C GLY A 29 4.48 -0.37 39.72
N HIS A 30 3.89 0.01 38.60
CA HIS A 30 3.48 1.39 38.33
C HIS A 30 1.97 1.55 38.41
N ASP A 31 1.54 2.72 38.87
CA ASP A 31 0.13 3.11 38.87
C ASP A 31 -0.23 3.71 37.48
N PRO A 32 -1.10 3.08 36.69
CA PRO A 32 -1.51 3.59 35.39
C PRO A 32 -2.47 4.78 35.46
N ASP A 33 -2.98 5.14 36.63
CA ASP A 33 -3.86 6.29 36.86
C ASP A 33 -3.11 7.48 37.47
N ASN A 34 -1.84 7.32 37.84
CA ASN A 34 -1.02 8.41 38.36
C ASN A 34 -0.49 9.31 37.21
N PRO A 35 -0.93 10.58 37.07
CA PRO A 35 -0.51 11.46 35.98
C PRO A 35 1.01 11.77 35.95
N LYS A 36 1.72 11.50 37.03
CA LYS A 36 3.18 11.70 37.10
C LYS A 36 3.96 10.46 36.64
N SER A 37 3.29 9.35 36.42
CA SER A 37 3.92 8.12 35.94
C SER A 37 4.18 8.21 34.42
N PRO A 38 5.35 7.80 33.92
CA PRO A 38 5.58 7.67 32.48
C PRO A 38 4.67 6.63 31.83
N TYR A 39 4.08 5.75 32.64
CA TYR A 39 3.13 4.72 32.21
C TYR A 39 1.67 5.15 32.38
N TYR A 40 1.42 6.43 32.66
CA TYR A 40 0.07 6.96 32.77
C TYR A 40 -0.75 6.70 31.50
N ARG A 41 -1.87 6.04 31.66
CA ARG A 41 -2.80 5.69 30.57
C ARG A 41 -4.24 5.91 31.03
N PRO A 42 -4.73 7.16 30.94
CA PRO A 42 -6.08 7.48 31.38
C PRO A 42 -7.13 6.78 30.51
N LYS A 43 -8.22 6.37 31.10
CA LYS A 43 -9.35 5.74 30.39
C LYS A 43 -9.99 6.69 29.37
N SER A 44 -9.80 7.99 29.52
CA SER A 44 -10.27 9.01 28.58
C SER A 44 -9.66 8.89 27.18
N LEU A 45 -8.53 8.19 27.02
CA LEU A 45 -7.93 7.92 25.71
C LEU A 45 -8.87 7.23 24.74
N ILE A 46 -9.79 6.39 25.23
CA ILE A 46 -10.75 5.66 24.41
C ILE A 46 -12.15 6.29 24.42
N ALA A 47 -12.31 7.47 25.01
CA ALA A 47 -13.60 8.17 25.04
C ALA A 47 -13.95 8.86 23.72
N GLY A 48 -12.96 9.12 22.88
CA GLY A 48 -13.12 9.73 21.56
C GLY A 48 -13.24 8.72 20.42
N GLU A 49 -13.20 9.23 19.20
CA GLU A 49 -13.16 8.41 18.00
C GLU A 49 -11.84 7.63 17.94
N LEU A 50 -11.94 6.32 17.72
CA LEU A 50 -10.78 5.43 17.56
C LEU A 50 -10.51 5.21 16.08
N THR A 51 -9.27 5.38 15.67
CA THR A 51 -8.83 5.21 14.29
C THR A 51 -8.35 3.78 14.05
N ASN A 52 -8.95 3.10 13.06
CA ASN A 52 -8.38 1.88 12.51
C ASN A 52 -7.37 2.26 11.41
N TRP A 53 -6.11 2.36 11.79
CA TRP A 53 -5.05 2.81 10.90
C TRP A 53 -4.80 1.89 9.72
N MET A 54 -4.93 0.57 9.89
CA MET A 54 -4.79 -0.36 8.76
C MET A 54 -5.85 -0.11 7.68
N ASN A 55 -7.10 0.06 8.07
CA ASN A 55 -8.17 0.38 7.12
C ASN A 55 -7.99 1.75 6.47
N HIS A 56 -7.23 2.63 7.14
CA HIS A 56 -6.95 3.96 6.60
C HIS A 56 -5.85 3.94 5.53
N PHE A 57 -4.86 3.06 5.67
CA PHE A 57 -3.75 2.94 4.72
C PHE A 57 -4.02 1.95 3.59
N THR A 58 -5.07 1.12 3.71
CA THR A 58 -5.36 0.07 2.74
C THR A 58 -6.67 0.29 1.99
N ARG A 59 -6.71 -0.23 0.78
CA ARG A 59 -7.90 -0.31 -0.07
C ARG A 59 -7.93 -1.69 -0.76
N PRO A 60 -9.08 -2.12 -1.29
CA PRO A 60 -9.09 -3.24 -2.24
C PRO A 60 -8.22 -2.89 -3.45
N GLY A 61 -7.23 -3.73 -3.75
CA GLY A 61 -6.43 -3.58 -4.97
C GLY A 61 -7.27 -3.89 -6.21
N ASN A 62 -6.97 -3.23 -7.33
CA ASN A 62 -7.63 -3.44 -8.60
C ASN A 62 -6.59 -3.69 -9.69
N LEU A 63 -6.75 -4.79 -10.42
CA LEU A 63 -5.90 -5.15 -11.56
C LEU A 63 -6.75 -5.18 -12.83
N GLN A 64 -6.34 -4.43 -13.83
CA GLN A 64 -6.95 -4.39 -15.15
C GLN A 64 -5.89 -4.62 -16.22
N GLU A 65 -6.17 -5.52 -17.14
CA GLU A 65 -5.30 -5.80 -18.26
C GLU A 65 -6.13 -5.94 -19.54
N TYR A 66 -5.72 -5.22 -20.56
CA TYR A 66 -6.36 -5.22 -21.87
C TYR A 66 -5.29 -5.41 -22.93
N GLU A 67 -5.50 -6.33 -23.85
CA GLU A 67 -4.62 -6.54 -24.99
C GLU A 67 -5.45 -6.71 -26.26
N ILE A 68 -5.02 -6.02 -27.32
CA ILE A 68 -5.51 -6.23 -28.68
C ILE A 68 -4.31 -6.62 -29.54
N SER A 69 -4.43 -7.69 -30.29
CA SER A 69 -3.38 -8.12 -31.20
C SER A 69 -3.92 -8.48 -32.57
N ALA A 70 -3.08 -8.28 -33.57
CA ALA A 70 -3.34 -8.67 -34.95
C ALA A 70 -2.12 -9.39 -35.52
N ARG A 71 -2.38 -10.45 -36.28
CA ARG A 71 -1.35 -11.20 -36.98
C ARG A 71 -1.81 -11.60 -38.35
N GLY A 72 -0.91 -11.67 -39.27
CA GLY A 72 -1.20 -12.13 -40.62
C GLY A 72 0.08 -12.44 -41.38
N GLY A 73 -0.07 -13.01 -42.55
CA GLY A 73 1.07 -13.35 -43.38
C GLY A 73 0.68 -14.08 -44.66
N ASN A 74 1.66 -14.23 -45.53
CA ASN A 74 1.58 -14.98 -46.75
C ASN A 74 2.92 -15.70 -47.00
N SER A 75 3.10 -16.29 -48.19
CA SER A 75 4.36 -16.97 -48.55
C SER A 75 5.61 -16.10 -48.57
N ARG A 76 5.44 -14.77 -48.59
CA ARG A 76 6.54 -13.81 -48.66
C ARG A 76 6.81 -13.06 -47.35
N GLY A 77 5.86 -13.08 -46.42
CA GLY A 77 6.09 -12.36 -45.16
C GLY A 77 4.99 -12.58 -44.14
N ASN A 78 5.31 -12.23 -42.91
CA ASN A 78 4.39 -12.31 -41.79
C ASN A 78 4.53 -11.04 -40.93
N TYR A 79 3.47 -10.74 -40.20
CA TYR A 79 3.47 -9.67 -39.22
C TYR A 79 2.69 -10.05 -37.98
N PHE A 80 3.09 -9.44 -36.90
CA PHE A 80 2.39 -9.42 -35.62
C PHE A 80 2.42 -8.01 -35.04
N SER A 81 1.29 -7.52 -34.59
CA SER A 81 1.20 -6.28 -33.84
C SER A 81 0.32 -6.46 -32.63
N SER A 82 0.67 -5.83 -31.53
CA SER A 82 -0.18 -5.78 -30.33
C SER A 82 -0.06 -4.45 -29.62
N VAL A 83 -1.14 -4.07 -28.95
CA VAL A 83 -1.18 -2.98 -27.99
C VAL A 83 -1.79 -3.53 -26.71
N SER A 84 -1.11 -3.33 -25.60
CA SER A 84 -1.59 -3.73 -24.28
C SER A 84 -1.55 -2.58 -23.30
N TYR A 85 -2.57 -2.54 -22.45
CA TYR A 85 -2.66 -1.63 -21.31
C TYR A 85 -2.81 -2.46 -20.04
N HIS A 86 -1.95 -2.20 -19.08
CA HIS A 86 -1.94 -2.82 -17.76
C HIS A 86 -2.08 -1.71 -16.71
N ASN A 87 -3.02 -1.86 -15.79
CA ASN A 87 -3.20 -0.96 -14.65
C ASN A 87 -3.35 -1.79 -13.38
N ASN A 88 -2.53 -1.49 -12.39
CA ASN A 88 -2.52 -2.17 -11.10
C ASN A 88 -2.57 -1.13 -9.98
N GLU A 89 -3.69 -1.07 -9.29
CA GLU A 89 -3.85 -0.29 -8.07
C GLU A 89 -3.51 -1.16 -6.87
N GLY A 90 -2.47 -0.77 -6.14
CA GLY A 90 -2.00 -1.51 -4.97
C GLY A 90 -2.98 -1.49 -3.80
N VAL A 91 -2.81 -2.44 -2.90
CA VAL A 91 -3.59 -2.54 -1.65
C VAL A 91 -3.29 -1.37 -0.72
N PHE A 92 -2.10 -0.81 -0.74
CA PHE A 92 -1.78 0.42 -0.01
C PHE A 92 -1.99 1.64 -0.90
N TYR A 93 -2.56 2.71 -0.33
CA TYR A 93 -2.67 3.98 -1.03
C TYR A 93 -1.28 4.51 -1.43
N GLY A 94 -1.19 5.04 -2.65
CA GLY A 94 0.06 5.56 -3.20
C GLY A 94 0.93 4.53 -3.90
N ILE A 95 0.51 3.26 -3.95
CA ILE A 95 1.16 2.21 -4.75
C ILE A 95 0.30 1.95 -5.98
N ASP A 96 0.73 2.50 -7.11
CA ASP A 96 0.01 2.39 -8.37
C ASP A 96 1.01 2.14 -9.50
N TYR A 97 0.64 1.30 -10.45
CA TYR A 97 1.44 0.99 -11.61
C TYR A 97 0.57 0.95 -12.85
N SER A 98 0.95 1.71 -13.89
CA SER A 98 0.32 1.60 -15.19
C SER A 98 1.36 1.45 -16.30
N ARG A 99 1.02 0.70 -17.33
CA ARG A 99 1.87 0.45 -18.48
C ARG A 99 1.06 0.36 -19.76
N LEU A 100 1.42 1.18 -20.72
CA LEU A 100 0.97 1.08 -22.11
C LEU A 100 2.13 0.54 -22.94
N GLN A 101 1.90 -0.56 -23.66
CA GLN A 101 2.92 -1.19 -24.50
C GLN A 101 2.39 -1.42 -25.91
N ALA A 102 3.22 -1.13 -26.89
CA ALA A 102 2.98 -1.47 -28.29
C ALA A 102 4.13 -2.31 -28.83
N ARG A 103 3.81 -3.35 -29.57
CA ARG A 103 4.77 -4.24 -30.22
C ARG A 103 4.42 -4.43 -31.69
N VAL A 104 5.43 -4.36 -32.53
CA VAL A 104 5.32 -4.67 -33.96
C VAL A 104 6.49 -5.57 -34.34
N ASN A 105 6.18 -6.70 -34.93
CA ASN A 105 7.15 -7.61 -35.54
C ASN A 105 6.70 -7.85 -36.99
N ALA A 106 7.61 -7.72 -37.94
CA ALA A 106 7.34 -8.01 -39.33
C ALA A 106 8.58 -8.63 -39.98
N ASP A 107 8.40 -9.70 -40.72
CA ASP A 107 9.44 -10.35 -41.51
C ASP A 107 8.99 -10.40 -42.96
N TYR A 108 9.88 -10.09 -43.90
CA TYR A 108 9.55 -10.09 -45.32
C TYR A 108 10.71 -10.61 -46.17
N LYS A 109 10.41 -11.51 -47.12
CA LYS A 109 11.34 -12.01 -48.12
C LYS A 109 11.40 -11.02 -49.28
N LEU A 110 12.47 -10.26 -49.34
CA LEU A 110 12.74 -9.31 -50.43
C LEU A 110 13.10 -10.04 -51.74
N LEU A 111 13.92 -11.10 -51.59
CA LEU A 111 14.35 -12.01 -52.65
C LEU A 111 14.34 -13.45 -52.10
N ASP A 112 14.47 -14.44 -52.96
CA ASP A 112 14.47 -15.83 -52.49
C ASP A 112 15.62 -16.15 -51.52
N ASN A 113 16.69 -15.38 -51.57
CA ASN A 113 17.85 -15.51 -50.71
C ASN A 113 18.05 -14.31 -49.76
N LEU A 114 17.08 -13.39 -49.68
CA LEU A 114 17.19 -12.21 -48.81
C LEU A 114 15.90 -11.98 -48.01
N GLU A 115 16.01 -12.13 -46.72
CA GLU A 115 14.95 -11.81 -45.79
C GLU A 115 15.30 -10.55 -44.99
N THR A 116 14.30 -9.74 -44.66
CA THR A 116 14.41 -8.59 -43.77
C THR A 116 13.37 -8.68 -42.68
N GLY A 117 13.69 -8.16 -41.50
CA GLY A 117 12.77 -8.12 -40.38
C GLY A 117 12.87 -6.85 -39.57
N VAL A 118 11.75 -6.42 -39.04
CA VAL A 118 11.63 -5.30 -38.12
C VAL A 118 10.99 -5.79 -36.82
N ARG A 119 11.59 -5.43 -35.70
CA ARG A 119 11.05 -5.72 -34.36
C ARG A 119 11.12 -4.46 -33.53
N VAL A 120 9.96 -3.92 -33.20
CA VAL A 120 9.82 -2.71 -32.40
C VAL A 120 8.97 -3.03 -31.16
N ASN A 121 9.44 -2.63 -30.01
CA ASN A 121 8.68 -2.68 -28.77
C ASN A 121 8.86 -1.33 -28.06
N VAL A 122 7.74 -0.66 -27.82
CA VAL A 122 7.69 0.62 -27.11
C VAL A 122 6.79 0.47 -25.90
N ALA A 123 7.23 0.95 -24.77
CA ALA A 123 6.43 0.95 -23.54
C ALA A 123 6.55 2.30 -22.84
N TYR A 124 5.43 2.77 -22.36
CA TYR A 124 5.32 3.87 -21.41
C TYR A 124 4.85 3.32 -20.08
N THR A 125 5.59 3.61 -19.02
CA THR A 125 5.27 3.14 -17.66
C THR A 125 5.18 4.34 -16.76
N ASP A 126 4.12 4.36 -15.94
CA ASP A 126 3.93 5.29 -14.83
C ASP A 126 3.80 4.48 -13.55
N GLN A 127 4.63 4.78 -12.56
CA GLN A 127 4.69 4.05 -11.31
C GLN A 127 4.77 5.04 -10.15
N ASN A 128 3.80 4.93 -9.25
CA ASN A 128 3.87 5.54 -7.94
C ASN A 128 4.21 4.46 -6.92
N ASP A 129 5.10 4.78 -6.01
CA ASP A 129 5.51 3.86 -4.95
C ASP A 129 5.66 4.62 -3.64
N VAL A 130 5.34 3.94 -2.54
CA VAL A 130 5.61 4.43 -1.20
C VAL A 130 6.73 3.60 -0.58
N PRO A 131 7.62 4.19 0.21
CA PRO A 131 8.72 3.46 0.83
C PRO A 131 8.22 2.33 1.71
N MET A 132 8.27 1.09 1.23
CA MET A 132 7.90 -0.11 2.00
C MET A 132 9.12 -0.76 2.66
N GLN A 133 10.32 -0.42 2.20
CA GLN A 133 11.60 -0.98 2.69
C GLN A 133 12.34 -0.05 3.66
N SER A 134 11.84 1.16 3.86
CA SER A 134 12.44 2.13 4.75
C SER A 134 12.14 1.80 6.21
N LEU A 135 13.13 2.09 7.04
CA LEU A 135 13.09 1.90 8.47
C LEU A 135 11.89 2.62 9.11
N TYR A 136 11.23 1.92 10.00
CA TYR A 136 10.30 2.35 11.05
C TYR A 136 9.22 3.37 10.71
N TYR A 137 9.54 4.58 10.26
CA TYR A 137 8.59 5.69 10.18
C TYR A 137 8.06 5.97 8.78
N ALA A 138 8.72 5.48 7.74
CA ALA A 138 8.32 5.70 6.36
C ALA A 138 7.59 4.50 5.72
N ASN A 139 7.46 3.39 6.46
CA ASN A 139 6.78 2.20 5.98
C ASN A 139 5.29 2.28 6.35
N ALA A 140 4.42 2.44 5.35
CA ALA A 140 2.98 2.57 5.56
C ALA A 140 2.35 1.34 6.23
N ALA A 141 2.83 0.13 5.91
CA ALA A 141 2.35 -1.09 6.55
C ALA A 141 2.73 -1.15 8.03
N TRP A 142 3.99 -0.80 8.35
CA TRP A 142 4.44 -0.74 9.73
C TRP A 142 3.72 0.34 10.53
N ALA A 143 3.56 1.53 9.95
CA ALA A 143 2.80 2.61 10.57
C ALA A 143 1.36 2.16 10.90
N GLY A 144 0.69 1.51 9.94
CA GLY A 144 -0.67 0.99 10.16
C GLY A 144 -0.77 -0.03 11.29
N LEU A 145 0.29 -0.81 11.53
CA LEU A 145 0.34 -1.81 12.60
C LEU A 145 0.72 -1.22 13.97
N THR A 146 1.48 -0.14 14.01
CA THR A 146 2.07 0.38 15.26
C THR A 146 1.42 1.65 15.77
N MET A 147 0.67 2.37 14.93
CA MET A 147 0.00 3.59 15.34
C MET A 147 -1.10 3.31 16.36
N LEU A 148 -1.14 4.15 17.38
CA LEU A 148 -2.10 4.01 18.48
C LEU A 148 -3.52 4.39 18.00
N PRO A 149 -4.54 3.60 18.35
CA PRO A 149 -5.90 3.80 17.85
C PRO A 149 -6.57 5.10 18.33
N TRP A 150 -6.12 5.69 19.43
CA TRP A 150 -6.64 6.97 19.94
C TRP A 150 -5.95 8.21 19.37
N ILE A 151 -4.99 8.05 18.45
CA ILE A 151 -4.43 9.18 17.71
C ILE A 151 -5.43 9.55 16.61
N PRO A 152 -5.92 10.80 16.57
CA PRO A 152 -6.85 11.23 15.56
C PRO A 152 -6.17 11.37 14.20
N LYS A 153 -6.89 11.01 13.15
CA LYS A 153 -6.48 11.13 11.76
C LYS A 153 -6.24 12.57 11.32
N TYR A 154 -7.09 13.46 11.81
CA TYR A 154 -7.03 14.88 11.52
C TYR A 154 -6.78 15.69 12.79
N ASP A 155 -6.12 16.82 12.63
CA ASP A 155 -5.95 17.82 13.68
C ASP A 155 -7.24 18.65 13.86
N GLU A 156 -7.22 19.57 14.82
CA GLU A 156 -8.35 20.47 15.13
C GLU A 156 -8.74 21.38 13.94
N ASN A 157 -7.86 21.54 12.96
CA ASN A 157 -8.08 22.35 11.75
C ASN A 157 -8.53 21.50 10.56
N GLY A 158 -8.77 20.21 10.75
CA GLY A 158 -9.16 19.27 9.70
C GLY A 158 -8.04 18.88 8.74
N LYS A 159 -6.79 19.19 9.06
CA LYS A 159 -5.61 18.73 8.30
C LYS A 159 -5.13 17.39 8.83
N HIS A 160 -4.42 16.64 7.97
CA HIS A 160 -3.79 15.39 8.43
C HIS A 160 -2.87 15.66 9.61
N ASN A 161 -3.05 14.87 10.67
CA ASN A 161 -2.26 14.99 11.87
C ASN A 161 -0.82 14.49 11.61
N VAL A 162 0.11 15.42 11.47
CA VAL A 162 1.54 15.13 11.24
C VAL A 162 2.34 15.05 12.54
N ASN A 163 1.77 15.42 13.67
CA ASN A 163 2.41 15.44 14.97
C ASN A 163 2.26 14.13 15.76
N ILE A 164 2.38 13.03 15.05
CA ILE A 164 2.13 11.67 15.58
C ILE A 164 3.13 11.35 16.70
N ALA A 165 4.37 11.79 16.57
CA ALA A 165 5.41 11.52 17.56
C ALA A 165 5.15 12.20 18.92
N SER A 166 4.55 13.39 18.94
CA SER A 166 4.20 14.08 20.17
C SER A 166 2.99 13.49 20.88
N ASN A 167 2.15 12.76 20.15
CA ASN A 167 0.95 12.10 20.66
C ASN A 167 1.19 10.62 20.99
N SER A 168 2.36 10.08 20.69
CA SER A 168 2.69 8.70 21.04
C SER A 168 3.13 8.66 22.51
N TYR A 169 2.26 8.17 23.35
CA TYR A 169 2.59 7.81 24.74
C TYR A 169 3.55 6.62 24.84
N THR A 170 4.22 6.31 23.77
CA THR A 170 5.20 5.24 23.70
C THR A 170 6.60 5.69 24.06
N ASN A 171 6.78 6.97 24.27
CA ASN A 171 8.07 7.49 24.69
C ASN A 171 7.93 8.26 25.99
N PRO A 172 8.54 7.81 27.05
CA PRO A 172 8.84 8.65 28.20
C PRO A 172 9.89 9.69 27.80
#